data_c3e2c75c51f500033cfa913ec997c26a
#
_entry.id   c3e2c75c51f500033cfa913ec997c26a
#
_cell.length_a   1.000
_cell.length_b   1.000
_cell.length_c   1.000
_cell.angle_alpha   90.00
_cell.angle_beta   90.00
_cell.angle_gamma   90.00
#
_symmetry.space_group_name_H-M   'P 1'
#
loop_
_entity.id
_entity.type
_entity.pdbx_description
1 polymer ?
#
loop_
_entity_poly.entity_id
_entity_poly.type
_entity_poly.pdbx_seq_one_letter_code
_entity_poly.pdbx_strand_id
1 'polypeptide(L)'
;MKIFYRLFCSLIVFAALIPLNAQVTEGKQTVAVLEFEGRGISQLESKTLTDRLMSEMVNTDAVIMVERNQMDEILNEQGFQQSGCTSSECAAEVGALLGVQNMVSGSFGKLGNSYTIDAKMFSVETGATIRTVSKTYKGAVDNLLTVIEVVAWEIVGLQPPQDKLD
;
A
#
# COMPACT_ATOMS: atom_id res chain seq x y z
N MET A 1 -43.92 47.86 -21.03
CA MET A 1 -42.96 46.95 -21.69
C MET A 1 -41.52 46.99 -21.09
N LYS A 2 -41.15 47.99 -20.29
CA LYS A 2 -39.80 48.12 -19.65
C LYS A 2 -39.70 47.48 -18.26
N ILE A 3 -40.81 47.15 -17.62
CA ILE A 3 -40.84 46.55 -16.25
C ILE A 3 -40.68 45.02 -16.31
N PHE A 4 -41.16 44.41 -17.39
CA PHE A 4 -41.05 42.94 -17.58
C PHE A 4 -39.62 42.47 -17.85
N TYR A 5 -38.77 43.31 -18.44
CA TYR A 5 -37.38 42.98 -18.76
C TYR A 5 -36.45 43.02 -17.52
N ARG A 6 -36.81 43.83 -16.50
CA ARG A 6 -36.03 43.95 -15.25
C ARG A 6 -36.27 42.80 -14.28
N LEU A 7 -37.44 42.19 -14.32
CA LEU A 7 -37.77 41.03 -13.50
C LEU A 7 -37.19 39.73 -14.09
N PHE A 8 -37.00 39.64 -15.42
CA PHE A 8 -36.45 38.45 -16.06
C PHE A 8 -34.91 38.38 -15.95
N CYS A 9 -34.21 39.52 -15.87
CA CYS A 9 -32.77 39.55 -15.65
C CYS A 9 -32.36 39.21 -14.19
N SER A 10 -33.25 39.42 -13.21
CA SER A 10 -32.96 39.11 -11.79
C SER A 10 -33.07 37.64 -11.46
N LEU A 11 -33.78 36.84 -12.29
CA LEU A 11 -33.97 35.39 -12.04
C LEU A 11 -32.81 34.53 -12.60
N ILE A 12 -32.00 35.08 -13.52
CA ILE A 12 -30.91 34.34 -14.18
C ILE A 12 -29.61 34.37 -13.37
N VAL A 13 -29.44 35.31 -12.43
CA VAL A 13 -28.22 35.48 -11.65
C VAL A 13 -28.17 34.55 -10.43
N PHE A 14 -29.29 33.92 -10.02
CA PHE A 14 -29.33 33.06 -8.82
C PHE A 14 -29.10 31.58 -9.10
N ALA A 15 -28.94 31.16 -10.37
CA ALA A 15 -28.76 29.76 -10.76
C ALA A 15 -27.28 29.29 -10.88
N ALA A 16 -26.30 30.14 -10.50
CA ALA A 16 -24.88 29.88 -10.75
C ALA A 16 -24.02 29.60 -9.48
N LEU A 17 -24.65 29.24 -8.37
CA LEU A 17 -23.94 28.82 -7.16
C LEU A 17 -24.30 27.37 -6.81
N ILE A 18 -24.19 26.48 -7.78
CA ILE A 18 -24.06 25.06 -7.46
C ILE A 18 -22.60 24.87 -7.06
N PRO A 19 -22.27 24.55 -5.79
CA PRO A 19 -20.93 24.14 -5.48
C PRO A 19 -20.66 22.87 -6.28
N LEU A 20 -19.75 22.95 -7.23
CA LEU A 20 -19.19 21.79 -7.90
C LEU A 20 -18.40 21.04 -6.81
N ASN A 21 -19.10 20.23 -6.02
CA ASN A 21 -18.47 19.21 -5.21
C ASN A 21 -17.84 18.24 -6.22
N ALA A 22 -16.61 18.54 -6.63
CA ALA A 22 -15.74 17.54 -7.19
C ALA A 22 -15.61 16.48 -6.09
N GLN A 23 -16.42 15.43 -6.16
CA GLN A 23 -16.13 14.20 -5.45
C GLN A 23 -14.78 13.74 -6.01
N VAL A 24 -13.72 14.03 -5.26
CA VAL A 24 -12.46 13.33 -5.42
C VAL A 24 -12.82 11.89 -5.10
N THR A 25 -13.12 11.12 -6.14
CA THR A 25 -13.10 9.67 -6.06
C THR A 25 -11.63 9.38 -5.78
N GLU A 26 -11.29 9.17 -4.50
CA GLU A 26 -9.98 8.63 -4.15
C GLU A 26 -9.91 7.27 -4.85
N GLY A 27 -9.32 7.26 -6.05
CA GLY A 27 -9.02 6.05 -6.79
C GLY A 27 -8.10 5.21 -5.92
N LYS A 28 -8.29 3.89 -5.90
CA LYS A 28 -7.38 2.97 -5.21
C LYS A 28 -5.95 3.28 -5.62
N GLN A 29 -5.05 3.37 -4.65
CA GLN A 29 -3.63 3.63 -4.90
C GLN A 29 -2.96 2.39 -5.48
N THR A 30 -2.09 2.60 -6.46
CA THR A 30 -1.24 1.53 -6.99
C THR A 30 -0.07 1.28 -6.05
N VAL A 31 0.15 0.01 -5.73
CA VAL A 31 1.18 -0.43 -4.77
C VAL A 31 1.97 -1.60 -5.34
N ALA A 32 3.29 -1.59 -5.14
CA ALA A 32 4.13 -2.76 -5.32
C ALA A 32 4.82 -3.11 -3.99
N VAL A 33 5.08 -4.40 -3.78
CA VAL A 33 5.70 -4.93 -2.55
C VAL A 33 7.02 -5.55 -2.91
N LEU A 34 8.12 -5.03 -2.34
CA LEU A 34 9.43 -5.66 -2.42
C LEU A 34 9.46 -6.93 -1.57
N GLU A 35 10.31 -7.88 -1.94
CA GLU A 35 10.54 -9.06 -1.11
C GLU A 35 11.08 -8.62 0.26
N PHE A 36 10.41 -9.06 1.33
CA PHE A 36 10.84 -8.74 2.69
C PHE A 36 12.11 -9.50 3.06
N GLU A 37 12.99 -8.82 3.77
CA GLU A 37 14.22 -9.42 4.28
C GLU A 37 13.92 -10.46 5.37
N GLY A 38 14.44 -11.67 5.21
CA GLY A 38 14.37 -12.71 6.26
C GLY A 38 15.55 -12.59 7.23
N ARG A 39 15.29 -12.33 8.50
CA ARG A 39 16.28 -12.27 9.58
C ARG A 39 16.08 -13.39 10.57
N GLY A 40 16.87 -14.46 10.44
CA GLY A 40 16.72 -15.67 11.26
C GLY A 40 15.59 -16.60 10.83
N ILE A 41 15.05 -16.39 9.65
CA ILE A 41 14.19 -17.31 8.89
C ILE A 41 14.80 -17.54 7.51
N SER A 42 14.39 -18.61 6.83
CA SER A 42 14.87 -18.91 5.48
C SER A 42 14.31 -17.90 4.44
N GLN A 43 15.00 -17.77 3.30
CA GLN A 43 14.52 -16.96 2.19
C GLN A 43 13.18 -17.47 1.65
N LEU A 44 12.98 -18.80 1.63
CA LEU A 44 11.71 -19.40 1.20
C LEU A 44 10.56 -19.01 2.13
N GLU A 45 10.79 -19.05 3.46
CA GLU A 45 9.80 -18.60 4.43
C GLU A 45 9.49 -17.10 4.24
N SER A 46 10.52 -16.26 4.11
CA SER A 46 10.33 -14.82 3.88
C SER A 46 9.52 -14.54 2.62
N LYS A 47 9.84 -15.21 1.51
CA LYS A 47 9.11 -15.10 0.26
C LYS A 47 7.64 -15.52 0.43
N THR A 48 7.40 -16.69 1.06
CA THR A 48 6.04 -17.21 1.30
C THR A 48 5.21 -16.22 2.14
N LEU A 49 5.82 -15.64 3.19
CA LEU A 49 5.16 -14.66 4.05
C LEU A 49 4.89 -13.33 3.31
N THR A 50 5.81 -12.90 2.43
CA THR A 50 5.61 -11.72 1.59
C THR A 50 4.47 -11.93 0.59
N ASP A 51 4.41 -13.10 -0.05
CA ASP A 51 3.34 -13.44 -0.98
C ASP A 51 1.97 -13.49 -0.27
N ARG A 52 1.94 -13.98 0.98
CA ARG A 52 0.73 -13.92 1.81
C ARG A 52 0.33 -12.49 2.13
N LEU A 53 1.27 -11.62 2.51
CA LEU A 53 1.03 -10.21 2.77
C LEU A 53 0.42 -9.51 1.54
N MET A 54 0.98 -9.75 0.36
CA MET A 54 0.45 -9.19 -0.90
C MET A 54 -0.99 -9.64 -1.15
N SER A 55 -1.27 -10.93 -0.98
CA SER A 55 -2.62 -11.49 -1.16
C SER A 55 -3.63 -10.86 -0.19
N GLU A 56 -3.24 -10.69 1.09
CA GLU A 56 -4.11 -10.06 2.08
C GLU A 56 -4.31 -8.56 1.82
N MET A 57 -3.29 -7.85 1.33
CA MET A 57 -3.45 -6.44 0.93
C MET A 57 -4.47 -6.30 -0.22
N VAL A 58 -4.44 -7.21 -1.20
CA VAL A 58 -5.46 -7.24 -2.28
C VAL A 58 -6.85 -7.51 -1.71
N ASN A 59 -6.98 -8.45 -0.76
CA ASN A 59 -8.25 -8.79 -0.11
C ASN A 59 -8.87 -7.63 0.67
N THR A 60 -8.08 -6.61 1.07
CA THR A 60 -8.62 -5.39 1.70
C THR A 60 -9.44 -4.51 0.75
N ASP A 61 -9.32 -4.72 -0.56
CA ASP A 61 -9.91 -3.89 -1.63
C ASP A 61 -9.49 -2.40 -1.59
N ALA A 62 -8.45 -2.05 -0.82
CA ALA A 62 -7.96 -0.67 -0.68
C ALA A 62 -6.93 -0.25 -1.72
N VAL A 63 -6.26 -1.20 -2.36
CA VAL A 63 -5.14 -0.96 -3.28
C VAL A 63 -5.28 -1.73 -4.59
N ILE A 64 -4.55 -1.26 -5.60
CA ILE A 64 -4.29 -1.99 -6.84
C ILE A 64 -2.85 -2.49 -6.75
N MET A 65 -2.67 -3.79 -6.69
CA MET A 65 -1.35 -4.42 -6.52
C MET A 65 -0.71 -4.70 -7.88
N VAL A 66 0.58 -4.38 -8.01
CA VAL A 66 1.40 -4.87 -9.13
C VAL A 66 1.85 -6.30 -8.80
N GLU A 67 1.57 -7.23 -9.71
CA GLU A 67 1.94 -8.63 -9.57
C GLU A 67 3.47 -8.82 -9.59
N ARG A 68 3.99 -9.74 -8.77
CA ARG A 68 5.43 -9.98 -8.63
C ARG A 68 6.11 -10.30 -9.97
N ASN A 69 5.53 -11.19 -10.76
CA ASN A 69 6.12 -11.58 -12.05
C ASN A 69 6.23 -10.39 -13.01
N GLN A 70 5.23 -9.52 -13.00
CA GLN A 70 5.21 -8.30 -13.81
C GLN A 70 6.27 -7.30 -13.32
N MET A 71 6.44 -7.17 -12.00
CA MET A 71 7.50 -6.38 -11.40
C MET A 71 8.89 -6.90 -11.80
N ASP A 72 9.14 -8.20 -11.68
CA ASP A 72 10.40 -8.83 -12.02
C ASP A 72 10.73 -8.66 -13.51
N GLU A 73 9.74 -8.77 -14.41
CA GLU A 73 9.90 -8.55 -15.85
C GLU A 73 10.34 -7.11 -16.15
N ILE A 74 9.63 -6.11 -15.63
CA ILE A 74 9.95 -4.69 -15.82
C ILE A 74 11.35 -4.36 -15.29
N LEU A 75 11.69 -4.82 -14.10
CA LEU A 75 12.98 -4.54 -13.46
C LEU A 75 14.13 -5.21 -14.24
N ASN A 76 13.94 -6.44 -14.73
CA ASN A 76 14.94 -7.13 -15.56
C ASN A 76 15.16 -6.41 -16.88
N GLU A 77 14.11 -5.93 -17.56
CA GLU A 77 14.21 -5.14 -18.79
C GLU A 77 14.98 -3.84 -18.59
N GLN A 78 14.84 -3.22 -17.43
CA GLN A 78 15.57 -2.00 -17.05
C GLN A 78 16.98 -2.28 -16.51
N GLY A 79 17.42 -3.54 -16.44
CA GLY A 79 18.72 -3.94 -15.89
C GLY A 79 18.85 -3.72 -14.37
N PHE A 80 17.73 -3.59 -13.68
CA PHE A 80 17.70 -3.37 -12.24
C PHE A 80 17.77 -4.69 -11.48
N GLN A 81 18.73 -4.81 -10.55
CA GLN A 81 18.82 -5.97 -9.66
C GLN A 81 18.15 -5.66 -8.32
N GLN A 82 17.04 -6.32 -8.05
CA GLN A 82 16.23 -6.12 -6.85
C GLN A 82 16.91 -6.60 -5.55
N SER A 83 17.95 -7.43 -5.66
CA SER A 83 18.67 -7.94 -4.49
C SER A 83 19.40 -6.82 -3.75
N GLY A 84 18.98 -6.55 -2.52
CA GLY A 84 19.60 -5.56 -1.63
C GLY A 84 18.90 -4.19 -1.56
N CYS A 85 17.73 -4.04 -2.18
CA CYS A 85 16.93 -2.82 -2.08
C CYS A 85 16.21 -2.72 -0.73
N THR A 86 16.89 -2.17 0.28
CA THR A 86 16.34 -2.02 1.65
C THR A 86 16.14 -0.57 2.08
N SER A 87 16.65 0.41 1.30
CA SER A 87 16.47 1.83 1.61
C SER A 87 15.21 2.41 0.98
N SER A 88 14.72 3.51 1.53
CA SER A 88 13.57 4.26 0.99
C SER A 88 13.84 4.83 -0.39
N GLU A 89 15.07 5.25 -0.66
CA GLU A 89 15.53 5.80 -1.93
C GLU A 89 15.46 4.73 -3.03
N CYS A 90 16.00 3.55 -2.75
CA CYS A 90 15.95 2.41 -3.65
C CYS A 90 14.50 1.96 -3.92
N ALA A 91 13.66 1.90 -2.88
CA ALA A 91 12.24 1.58 -3.04
C ALA A 91 11.51 2.60 -3.93
N ALA A 92 11.83 3.89 -3.80
CA ALA A 92 11.24 4.94 -4.64
C ALA A 92 11.68 4.84 -6.10
N GLU A 93 12.95 4.51 -6.37
CA GLU A 93 13.48 4.27 -7.73
C GLU A 93 12.76 3.09 -8.38
N VAL A 94 12.64 1.96 -7.69
CA VAL A 94 11.89 0.80 -8.17
C VAL A 94 10.43 1.18 -8.44
N GLY A 95 9.79 1.88 -7.52
CA GLY A 95 8.41 2.32 -7.67
C GLY A 95 8.19 3.23 -8.88
N ALA A 96 9.14 4.11 -9.17
CA ALA A 96 9.11 4.97 -10.35
C ALA A 96 9.22 4.17 -11.65
N LEU A 97 10.09 3.15 -11.70
CA LEU A 97 10.19 2.23 -12.85
C LEU A 97 8.90 1.44 -13.08
N LEU A 98 8.23 1.03 -11.99
CA LEU A 98 6.96 0.30 -12.06
C LEU A 98 5.74 1.19 -12.32
N GLY A 99 5.89 2.53 -12.23
CA GLY A 99 4.79 3.47 -12.38
C GLY A 99 3.75 3.39 -11.26
N VAL A 100 4.13 2.96 -10.05
CA VAL A 100 3.25 2.87 -8.89
C VAL A 100 3.33 4.12 -8.03
N GLN A 101 2.27 4.36 -7.24
CA GLN A 101 2.22 5.49 -6.32
C GLN A 101 2.95 5.21 -5.00
N ASN A 102 2.89 3.96 -4.53
CA ASN A 102 3.48 3.55 -3.27
C ASN A 102 4.26 2.24 -3.39
N MET A 103 5.30 2.12 -2.58
CA MET A 103 6.08 0.90 -2.40
C MET A 103 5.96 0.41 -0.96
N VAL A 104 5.90 -0.90 -0.78
CA VAL A 104 6.00 -1.54 0.54
C VAL A 104 7.26 -2.37 0.61
N SER A 105 8.01 -2.22 1.70
CA SER A 105 9.16 -3.06 2.02
C SER A 105 9.19 -3.38 3.51
N GLY A 106 9.98 -4.36 3.91
CA GLY A 106 10.06 -4.72 5.31
C GLY A 106 10.97 -5.91 5.61
N SER A 107 10.80 -6.44 6.81
CA SER A 107 11.54 -7.63 7.24
C SER A 107 10.68 -8.55 8.12
N PHE A 108 10.96 -9.84 8.04
CA PHE A 108 10.51 -10.86 8.97
C PHE A 108 11.69 -11.30 9.83
N GLY A 109 11.60 -11.09 11.14
CA GLY A 109 12.64 -11.47 12.09
C GLY A 109 12.24 -12.68 12.93
N LYS A 110 13.22 -13.46 13.37
CA LYS A 110 13.05 -14.53 14.37
C LYS A 110 14.16 -14.43 15.41
N LEU A 111 13.74 -14.34 16.67
CA LEU A 111 14.65 -14.39 17.82
C LEU A 111 14.10 -15.35 18.87
N GLY A 112 14.71 -16.53 18.97
CA GLY A 112 14.19 -17.61 19.80
C GLY A 112 12.80 -18.05 19.33
N ASN A 113 11.79 -17.94 20.21
CA ASN A 113 10.39 -18.26 19.91
C ASN A 113 9.56 -17.01 19.54
N SER A 114 10.20 -15.89 19.34
CA SER A 114 9.52 -14.64 18.96
C SER A 114 9.80 -14.33 17.50
N TYR A 115 8.75 -13.88 16.81
CA TYR A 115 8.79 -13.40 15.44
C TYR A 115 8.47 -11.91 15.42
N THR A 116 9.12 -11.16 14.54
CA THR A 116 8.80 -9.75 14.28
C THR A 116 8.43 -9.56 12.82
N ILE A 117 7.50 -8.66 12.57
CA ILE A 117 7.13 -8.19 11.24
C ILE A 117 7.27 -6.68 11.28
N ASP A 118 8.15 -6.13 10.46
CA ASP A 118 8.32 -4.70 10.28
C ASP A 118 8.03 -4.37 8.83
N ALA A 119 6.92 -3.66 8.58
CA ALA A 119 6.48 -3.24 7.27
C ALA A 119 6.46 -1.71 7.18
N LYS A 120 6.90 -1.16 6.05
CA LYS A 120 6.91 0.27 5.77
C LYS A 120 6.34 0.53 4.39
N MET A 121 5.47 1.53 4.28
CA MET A 121 4.96 2.03 3.01
C MET A 121 5.59 3.40 2.72
N PHE A 122 6.08 3.56 1.51
CA PHE A 122 6.72 4.78 1.02
C PHE A 122 5.92 5.38 -0.13
N SER A 123 5.83 6.70 -0.17
CA SER A 123 5.39 7.43 -1.37
C SER A 123 6.52 7.41 -2.39
N VAL A 124 6.24 7.00 -3.61
CA VAL A 124 7.20 7.01 -4.73
C VAL A 124 7.52 8.46 -5.14
N GLU A 125 6.54 9.35 -5.10
CA GLU A 125 6.70 10.75 -5.47
C GLU A 125 7.67 11.50 -4.56
N THR A 126 7.59 11.26 -3.24
CA THR A 126 8.34 12.03 -2.24
C THR A 126 9.49 11.26 -1.60
N GLY A 127 9.57 9.93 -1.76
CA GLY A 127 10.47 9.04 -1.03
C GLY A 127 10.16 8.93 0.48
N ALA A 128 9.13 9.63 0.97
CA ALA A 128 8.81 9.65 2.38
C ALA A 128 8.10 8.37 2.84
N THR A 129 8.43 7.89 4.04
CA THR A 129 7.65 6.85 4.70
C THR A 129 6.30 7.43 5.13
N ILE A 130 5.22 6.92 4.56
CA ILE A 130 3.84 7.36 4.85
C ILE A 130 3.16 6.49 5.90
N ARG A 131 3.64 5.26 6.10
CA ARG A 131 3.11 4.36 7.13
C ARG A 131 4.15 3.32 7.55
N THR A 132 4.09 2.95 8.84
CA THR A 132 4.90 1.86 9.40
C THR A 132 4.01 1.01 10.29
N VAL A 133 4.15 -0.32 10.16
CA VAL A 133 3.49 -1.31 11.01
C VAL A 133 4.56 -2.24 11.55
N SER A 134 4.61 -2.39 12.88
CA SER A 134 5.51 -3.33 13.55
C SER A 134 4.70 -4.23 14.48
N LYS A 135 4.86 -5.53 14.32
CA LYS A 135 4.22 -6.55 15.17
C LYS A 135 5.25 -7.51 15.74
N THR A 136 5.01 -7.95 16.95
CA THR A 136 5.76 -9.04 17.57
C THR A 136 4.79 -10.15 17.94
N TYR A 137 5.12 -11.35 17.54
CA TYR A 137 4.33 -12.54 17.81
C TYR A 137 5.22 -13.57 18.51
N LYS A 138 4.69 -14.27 19.52
CA LYS A 138 5.36 -15.33 20.23
C LYS A 138 4.56 -16.63 20.14
N GLY A 139 5.12 -17.64 19.53
CA GLY A 139 4.44 -18.93 19.34
C GLY A 139 4.94 -19.71 18.12
N ALA A 140 4.09 -20.60 17.62
CA ALA A 140 4.38 -21.38 16.42
C ALA A 140 4.32 -20.53 15.15
N VAL A 141 5.14 -20.86 14.15
CA VAL A 141 5.23 -20.12 12.88
C VAL A 141 3.88 -20.06 12.14
N ASP A 142 3.05 -21.08 12.28
CA ASP A 142 1.77 -21.18 11.58
C ASP A 142 0.82 -20.03 11.93
N ASN A 143 0.83 -19.56 13.18
CA ASN A 143 -0.01 -18.45 13.61
C ASN A 143 0.52 -17.08 13.13
N LEU A 144 1.73 -17.02 12.58
CA LEU A 144 2.27 -15.81 11.98
C LEU A 144 1.42 -15.35 10.78
N LEU A 145 0.74 -16.30 10.11
CA LEU A 145 -0.16 -15.98 8.99
C LEU A 145 -1.32 -15.06 9.41
N THR A 146 -1.89 -15.27 10.59
CA THR A 146 -2.94 -14.39 11.15
C THR A 146 -2.39 -12.99 11.44
N VAL A 147 -1.16 -12.89 11.96
CA VAL A 147 -0.52 -11.59 12.21
C VAL A 147 -0.28 -10.83 10.90
N ILE A 148 0.08 -11.53 9.82
CA ILE A 148 0.26 -10.95 8.48
C ILE A 148 -1.05 -10.36 7.95
N GLU A 149 -2.18 -11.01 8.19
CA GLU A 149 -3.50 -10.47 7.83
C GLU A 149 -3.73 -9.11 8.51
N VAL A 150 -3.46 -9.01 9.80
CA VAL A 150 -3.56 -7.74 10.54
C VAL A 150 -2.62 -6.68 9.96
N VAL A 151 -1.37 -7.03 9.68
CA VAL A 151 -0.37 -6.13 9.07
C VAL A 151 -0.85 -5.62 7.72
N ALA A 152 -1.46 -6.48 6.90
CA ALA A 152 -1.98 -6.09 5.58
C ALA A 152 -3.07 -5.01 5.66
N TRP A 153 -4.00 -5.13 6.61
CA TRP A 153 -5.02 -4.11 6.85
C TRP A 153 -4.42 -2.79 7.34
N GLU A 154 -3.56 -2.87 8.34
CA GLU A 154 -2.95 -1.69 8.94
C GLU A 154 -2.02 -0.93 7.97
N ILE A 155 -1.25 -1.65 7.14
CA ILE A 155 -0.30 -1.00 6.22
C ILE A 155 -1.02 -0.22 5.10
N VAL A 156 -2.20 -0.65 4.67
CA VAL A 156 -3.04 0.09 3.73
C VAL A 156 -3.91 1.16 4.41
N GLY A 157 -3.85 1.27 5.74
CA GLY A 157 -4.53 2.32 6.50
C GLY A 157 -5.92 1.97 7.00
N LEU A 158 -6.26 0.71 6.98
CA LEU A 158 -7.54 0.22 7.45
C LEU A 158 -7.42 -0.41 8.84
N GLN A 159 -8.52 -0.49 9.56
CA GLN A 159 -8.60 -1.27 10.78
C GLN A 159 -8.93 -2.72 10.42
N PRO A 160 -8.20 -3.71 10.97
CA PRO A 160 -8.54 -5.11 10.78
C PRO A 160 -9.94 -5.40 11.31
N PRO A 161 -10.74 -6.25 10.65
CA PRO A 161 -11.99 -6.76 11.18
C PRO A 161 -11.76 -7.53 12.51
N GLN A 162 -12.77 -7.57 13.37
CA GLN A 162 -12.65 -8.19 14.71
C GLN A 162 -12.30 -9.69 14.64
N ASP A 163 -12.80 -10.39 13.67
CA ASP A 163 -12.51 -11.80 13.40
C ASP A 163 -11.05 -12.10 13.03
N LYS A 164 -10.27 -11.05 12.71
CA LYS A 164 -8.83 -11.14 12.44
C LYS A 164 -7.96 -10.81 13.66
N LEU A 165 -8.58 -10.33 14.74
CA LEU A 165 -7.89 -9.90 15.97
C LEU A 165 -7.94 -10.97 17.07
N ASP A 166 -8.82 -11.97 16.96
CA ASP A 166 -9.01 -13.10 17.89
C ASP A 166 -8.14 -14.30 17.45
#